data_0c160984c526ef1dab539d5633831703
#
_entry.id   0c160984c526ef1dab539d5633831703
#
_cell.length_a   1.000
_cell.length_b   1.000
_cell.length_c   1.000
_cell.angle_alpha   90.00
_cell.angle_beta   90.00
_cell.angle_gamma   90.00
#
_symmetry.space_group_name_H-M   'P 1'
#
loop_
_entity.id
_entity.type
_entity.pdbx_description
1 polymer ?
#
loop_
_entity_poly.entity_id
_entity_poly.type
_entity_poly.pdbx_seq_one_letter_code
_entity_poly.pdbx_strand_id
1 'polypeptide(L)'
;MQLREKIKKELISLCTGELAAVISFWFCFFMFKKWLVDPKMMLQIMYPLMVLSFILIQGSIYWFVLFKRMSNPKFLSTNVVIIYRIFKIIDVILLCIGILVIVLNYSNIAVTILSVFILLFSIIEWINGARILLICASQTENSDITALSLIYLTDQ
;
A
#
# COMPACT_ATOMS: atom_id res chain seq x y z
N MET A 1 19.69 3.68 21.92
CA MET A 1 19.65 4.81 20.98
C MET A 1 19.87 4.34 19.53
N GLN A 2 20.84 3.50 19.25
CA GLN A 2 21.19 2.99 17.90
C GLN A 2 20.07 2.20 17.20
N LEU A 3 19.30 1.37 17.93
CA LEU A 3 18.22 0.56 17.33
C LEU A 3 17.11 1.44 16.74
N ARG A 4 16.75 2.52 17.41
CA ARG A 4 15.71 3.46 16.98
C ARG A 4 16.10 4.23 15.71
N GLU A 5 17.38 4.58 15.59
CA GLU A 5 17.93 5.22 14.39
C GLU A 5 17.98 4.26 13.19
N LYS A 6 18.31 2.99 13.42
CA LYS A 6 18.31 1.96 12.39
C LYS A 6 16.91 1.75 11.82
N ILE A 7 15.90 1.61 12.69
CA ILE A 7 14.50 1.46 12.26
C ILE A 7 14.01 2.68 11.46
N LYS A 8 14.39 3.91 11.87
CA LYS A 8 14.04 5.11 11.13
C LYS A 8 14.61 5.13 9.71
N LYS A 9 15.85 4.70 9.54
CA LYS A 9 16.49 4.60 8.21
C LYS A 9 15.82 3.56 7.33
N GLU A 10 15.44 2.42 7.90
CA GLU A 10 14.71 1.37 7.16
C GLU A 10 13.33 1.86 6.70
N LEU A 11 12.57 2.57 7.56
CA LEU A 11 11.27 3.15 7.21
C LEU A 11 11.35 4.16 6.07
N ILE A 12 12.36 5.03 6.08
CA ILE A 12 12.60 5.99 4.99
C ILE A 12 12.97 5.24 3.71
N SER A 13 13.82 4.23 3.80
CA SER A 13 14.22 3.41 2.65
C SER A 13 13.02 2.70 2.02
N LEU A 14 12.09 2.16 2.82
CA LEU A 14 10.86 1.54 2.33
C LEU A 14 9.95 2.57 1.65
N CYS A 15 9.73 3.72 2.29
CA CYS A 15 8.92 4.80 1.73
C CYS A 15 9.47 5.28 0.38
N THR A 16 10.78 5.53 0.29
CA THR A 16 11.43 5.98 -0.95
C THR A 16 11.47 4.87 -2.00
N GLY A 17 11.61 3.61 -1.59
CA GLY A 17 11.58 2.45 -2.47
C GLY A 17 10.24 2.29 -3.20
N GLU A 18 9.13 2.41 -2.48
CA GLU A 18 7.79 2.35 -3.07
C GLU A 18 7.53 3.48 -4.05
N LEU A 19 7.93 4.72 -3.72
CA LEU A 19 7.82 5.86 -4.65
C LEU A 19 8.71 5.68 -5.90
N ALA A 20 9.92 5.19 -5.72
CA ALA A 20 10.82 4.90 -6.84
C ALA A 20 10.24 3.79 -7.74
N ALA A 21 9.59 2.79 -7.17
CA ALA A 21 8.89 1.74 -7.93
C ALA A 21 7.77 2.32 -8.80
N VAL A 22 6.93 3.20 -8.24
CA VAL A 22 5.87 3.89 -9.00
C VAL A 22 6.47 4.65 -10.19
N ILE A 23 7.50 5.45 -9.96
CA ILE A 23 8.16 6.22 -11.03
C ILE A 23 8.73 5.28 -12.10
N SER A 24 9.39 4.18 -11.70
CA SER A 24 9.98 3.21 -12.62
C SER A 24 8.92 2.50 -13.47
N PHE A 25 7.79 2.10 -12.89
CA PHE A 25 6.69 1.47 -13.62
C PHE A 25 6.07 2.42 -14.65
N TRP A 26 5.84 3.69 -14.29
CA TRP A 26 5.34 4.69 -15.22
C TRP A 26 6.35 4.99 -16.33
N PHE A 27 7.63 5.09 -16.00
CA PHE A 27 8.69 5.27 -17.00
C PHE A 27 8.70 4.11 -18.00
N CYS A 28 8.67 2.86 -17.52
CA CYS A 28 8.56 1.69 -18.39
C CYS A 28 7.31 1.76 -19.27
N PHE A 29 6.15 2.07 -18.69
CA PHE A 29 4.91 2.21 -19.46
C PHE A 29 5.04 3.24 -20.58
N PHE A 30 5.59 4.42 -20.32
CA PHE A 30 5.79 5.45 -21.34
C PHE A 30 6.75 5.01 -22.46
N MET A 31 7.80 4.23 -22.13
CA MET A 31 8.72 3.68 -23.13
C MET A 31 8.01 2.66 -24.03
N PHE A 32 7.17 1.82 -23.47
CA PHE A 32 6.44 0.77 -24.21
C PHE A 32 5.15 1.26 -24.86
N LYS A 33 4.62 2.43 -24.52
CA LYS A 33 3.38 2.99 -25.07
C LYS A 33 3.34 3.00 -26.59
N LYS A 34 4.47 3.21 -27.28
CA LYS A 34 4.56 3.22 -28.74
C LYS A 34 4.22 1.85 -29.38
N TRP A 35 4.35 0.76 -28.64
CA TRP A 35 4.05 -0.59 -29.10
C TRP A 35 2.59 -0.98 -28.86
N LEU A 36 1.87 -0.23 -28.03
CA LEU A 36 0.47 -0.41 -27.68
C LEU A 36 -0.41 0.40 -28.64
N VAL A 37 -0.54 -0.06 -29.88
CA VAL A 37 -1.28 0.66 -30.95
C VAL A 37 -2.79 0.59 -30.73
N ASP A 38 -3.30 -0.50 -30.12
CA ASP A 38 -4.72 -0.72 -29.87
C ASP A 38 -5.15 -0.08 -28.53
N PRO A 39 -6.21 0.76 -28.52
CA PRO A 39 -6.76 1.33 -27.29
C PRO A 39 -7.13 0.29 -26.21
N LYS A 40 -7.57 -0.91 -26.63
CA LYS A 40 -7.89 -2.00 -25.70
C LYS A 40 -6.64 -2.53 -24.98
N MET A 41 -5.53 -2.71 -25.71
CA MET A 41 -4.25 -3.10 -25.12
C MET A 41 -3.75 -2.07 -24.13
N MET A 42 -3.88 -0.79 -24.49
CA MET A 42 -3.49 0.31 -23.63
C MET A 42 -4.30 0.33 -22.33
N LEU A 43 -5.62 0.18 -22.39
CA LEU A 43 -6.48 0.16 -21.21
C LEU A 43 -6.20 -1.07 -20.33
N GLN A 44 -5.96 -2.23 -20.95
CA GLN A 44 -5.67 -3.50 -20.28
C GLN A 44 -4.41 -3.43 -19.40
N ILE A 45 -3.38 -2.68 -19.80
CA ILE A 45 -2.16 -2.48 -19.01
C ILE A 45 -2.29 -1.28 -18.07
N MET A 46 -2.83 -0.17 -18.56
CA MET A 46 -2.89 1.08 -17.82
C MET A 46 -3.72 0.94 -16.54
N TYR A 47 -4.83 0.21 -16.57
CA TYR A 47 -5.70 0.06 -15.41
C TYR A 47 -5.02 -0.68 -14.24
N PRO A 48 -4.46 -1.90 -14.41
CA PRO A 48 -3.71 -2.56 -13.33
C PRO A 48 -2.52 -1.75 -12.83
N LEU A 49 -1.85 -1.01 -13.72
CA LEU A 49 -0.74 -0.15 -13.36
C LEU A 49 -1.18 1.03 -12.48
N MET A 50 -2.35 1.62 -12.76
CA MET A 50 -2.95 2.66 -11.91
C MET A 50 -3.30 2.11 -10.54
N VAL A 51 -3.91 0.92 -10.46
CA VAL A 51 -4.25 0.26 -9.19
C VAL A 51 -3.00 -0.04 -8.38
N LEU A 52 -1.95 -0.60 -9.01
CA LEU A 52 -0.66 -0.84 -8.36
C LEU A 52 -0.06 0.45 -7.81
N SER A 53 -0.03 1.51 -8.63
CA SER A 53 0.50 2.81 -8.20
C SER A 53 -0.26 3.37 -7.01
N PHE A 54 -1.58 3.22 -6.99
CA PHE A 54 -2.43 3.69 -5.89
C PHE A 54 -2.09 2.94 -4.59
N ILE A 55 -1.96 1.62 -4.63
CA ILE A 55 -1.60 0.78 -3.47
C ILE A 55 -0.19 1.13 -2.96
N LEU A 56 0.79 1.31 -3.86
CA LEU A 56 2.16 1.69 -3.48
C LEU A 56 2.22 3.08 -2.84
N ILE A 57 1.48 4.06 -3.37
CA ILE A 57 1.41 5.40 -2.78
C ILE A 57 0.81 5.34 -1.36
N GLN A 58 -0.25 4.55 -1.17
CA GLN A 58 -0.83 4.32 0.16
C GLN A 58 0.19 3.70 1.12
N GLY A 59 0.94 2.69 0.68
CA GLY A 59 2.03 2.07 1.44
C GLY A 59 3.09 3.08 1.84
N SER A 60 3.54 3.91 0.89
CA SER A 60 4.51 4.96 1.15
C SER A 60 4.02 5.97 2.20
N ILE A 61 2.76 6.42 2.10
CA ILE A 61 2.14 7.31 3.09
C ILE A 61 2.11 6.63 4.47
N TYR A 62 1.78 5.34 4.51
CA TYR A 62 1.77 4.56 5.74
C TYR A 62 3.14 4.53 6.42
N TRP A 63 4.22 4.24 5.69
CA TRP A 63 5.58 4.25 6.21
C TRP A 63 5.99 5.62 6.72
N PHE A 64 5.59 6.67 6.01
CA PHE A 64 5.83 8.06 6.43
C PHE A 64 5.11 8.41 7.74
N VAL A 65 3.84 8.00 7.89
CA VAL A 65 3.07 8.20 9.12
C VAL A 65 3.71 7.46 10.29
N LEU A 66 4.14 6.21 10.07
CA LEU A 66 4.81 5.41 11.09
C LEU A 66 6.15 6.04 11.52
N PHE A 67 6.93 6.55 10.56
CA PHE A 67 8.16 7.31 10.83
C PHE A 67 7.88 8.54 11.71
N LYS A 68 6.83 9.29 11.39
CA LYS A 68 6.45 10.49 12.15
C LYS A 68 5.94 10.15 13.56
N ARG A 69 5.25 9.01 13.73
CA ARG A 69 4.85 8.49 15.04
C ARG A 69 6.05 8.17 15.94
N MET A 70 7.10 7.58 15.39
CA MET A 70 8.32 7.30 16.15
C MET A 70 9.00 8.58 16.66
N SER A 71 8.80 9.70 15.98
CA SER A 71 9.32 11.01 16.39
C SER A 71 8.40 11.72 17.39
N ASN A 72 7.06 11.57 17.23
CA ASN A 72 6.03 12.20 18.10
C ASN A 72 4.91 11.20 18.41
N PRO A 73 4.90 10.58 19.61
CA PRO A 73 3.92 9.54 19.96
C PRO A 73 2.45 10.04 19.99
N LYS A 74 2.22 11.35 20.15
CA LYS A 74 0.88 11.96 20.14
C LYS A 74 0.26 12.11 18.74
N PHE A 75 0.97 11.74 17.67
CA PHE A 75 0.55 12.04 16.29
C PHE A 75 -0.45 11.02 15.72
N LEU A 76 -0.71 9.89 16.38
CA LEU A 76 -1.69 8.91 15.88
C LEU A 76 -3.05 9.13 16.56
N SER A 77 -3.95 9.80 15.86
CA SER A 77 -5.38 9.84 16.16
C SER A 77 -6.01 8.51 15.69
N THR A 78 -7.02 8.02 16.40
CA THR A 78 -7.89 6.90 16.02
C THR A 78 -8.42 7.01 14.59
N ASN A 79 -8.55 8.23 14.09
CA ASN A 79 -8.99 8.54 12.73
C ASN A 79 -8.08 7.96 11.64
N VAL A 80 -6.76 7.85 11.86
CA VAL A 80 -5.82 7.31 10.86
C VAL A 80 -6.09 5.82 10.60
N VAL A 81 -6.41 5.05 11.64
CA VAL A 81 -6.73 3.62 11.50
C VAL A 81 -8.02 3.42 10.71
N ILE A 82 -9.04 4.26 10.95
CA ILE A 82 -10.32 4.21 10.24
C ILE A 82 -10.11 4.54 8.76
N ILE A 83 -9.38 5.59 8.45
CA ILE A 83 -9.07 5.99 7.07
C ILE A 83 -8.37 4.84 6.33
N TYR A 84 -7.38 4.19 6.97
CA TYR A 84 -6.66 3.08 6.37
C TYR A 84 -7.54 1.86 6.11
N ARG A 85 -8.51 1.59 6.99
CA ARG A 85 -9.50 0.51 6.78
C ARG A 85 -10.39 0.79 5.58
N ILE A 86 -10.80 2.03 5.39
CA ILE A 86 -11.59 2.46 4.22
C ILE A 86 -10.79 2.26 2.93
N PHE A 87 -9.52 2.69 2.91
CA PHE A 87 -8.65 2.50 1.76
C PHE A 87 -8.48 1.02 1.39
N LYS A 88 -8.36 0.12 2.37
CA LYS A 88 -8.27 -1.33 2.13
C LYS A 88 -9.50 -1.91 1.43
N ILE A 89 -10.70 -1.41 1.75
CA ILE A 89 -11.93 -1.83 1.08
C ILE A 89 -11.95 -1.30 -0.36
N ILE A 90 -11.53 -0.04 -0.57
CA ILE A 90 -11.42 0.55 -1.90
C ILE A 90 -10.45 -0.25 -2.77
N ASP A 91 -9.30 -0.64 -2.24
CA ASP A 91 -8.30 -1.45 -2.95
C ASP A 91 -8.90 -2.78 -3.45
N VAL A 92 -9.67 -3.48 -2.61
CA VAL A 92 -10.33 -4.75 -3.02
C VAL A 92 -11.30 -4.51 -4.16
N ILE A 93 -12.09 -3.43 -4.11
CA ILE A 93 -13.02 -3.07 -5.19
C ILE A 93 -12.23 -2.79 -6.48
N LEU A 94 -11.15 -2.01 -6.40
CA LEU A 94 -10.31 -1.69 -7.55
C LEU A 94 -9.65 -2.95 -8.15
N LEU A 95 -9.19 -3.89 -7.30
CA LEU A 95 -8.64 -5.17 -7.76
C LEU A 95 -9.68 -6.02 -8.48
N CYS A 96 -10.91 -6.09 -7.96
CA CYS A 96 -12.01 -6.80 -8.62
C CYS A 96 -12.37 -6.19 -9.99
N ILE A 97 -12.44 -4.85 -10.07
CA ILE A 97 -12.64 -4.15 -11.35
C ILE A 97 -11.46 -4.42 -12.29
N GLY A 98 -10.22 -4.51 -11.77
CA GLY A 98 -9.03 -4.85 -12.55
C GLY A 98 -9.13 -6.19 -13.27
N ILE A 99 -9.65 -7.20 -12.60
CA ILE A 99 -9.92 -8.52 -13.22
C ILE A 99 -10.93 -8.36 -14.37
N LEU A 100 -12.04 -7.64 -14.14
CA LEU A 100 -13.05 -7.40 -15.17
C LEU A 100 -12.48 -6.65 -16.37
N VAL A 101 -11.67 -5.63 -16.15
CA VAL A 101 -11.03 -4.85 -17.23
C VAL A 101 -10.12 -5.75 -18.08
N ILE A 102 -9.33 -6.63 -17.45
CA ILE A 102 -8.44 -7.56 -18.18
C ILE A 102 -9.27 -8.52 -19.05
N VAL A 103 -10.34 -9.07 -18.50
CA VAL A 103 -11.19 -10.04 -19.21
C VAL A 103 -11.94 -9.39 -20.39
N LEU A 104 -12.54 -8.21 -20.16
CA LEU A 104 -13.34 -7.52 -21.17
C LEU A 104 -12.50 -6.91 -22.31
N ASN A 105 -11.23 -6.57 -22.04
CA ASN A 105 -10.34 -5.97 -23.04
C ASN A 105 -9.29 -6.96 -23.55
N TYR A 106 -9.59 -8.26 -23.51
CA TYR A 106 -8.68 -9.27 -24.04
C TYR A 106 -8.34 -8.97 -25.50
N SER A 107 -7.06 -8.82 -25.78
CA SER A 107 -6.57 -8.43 -27.11
C SER A 107 -5.42 -9.33 -27.57
N ASN A 108 -4.35 -9.44 -26.76
CA ASN A 108 -3.17 -10.23 -27.06
C ASN A 108 -2.72 -10.98 -25.80
N ILE A 109 -2.29 -12.24 -26.00
CA ILE A 109 -1.87 -13.10 -24.90
C ILE A 109 -0.69 -12.52 -24.11
N ALA A 110 0.28 -11.91 -24.78
CA ALA A 110 1.45 -11.30 -24.14
C ALA A 110 1.05 -10.11 -23.25
N VAL A 111 0.14 -9.24 -23.73
CA VAL A 111 -0.40 -8.10 -23.00
C VAL A 111 -1.22 -8.58 -21.80
N THR A 112 -1.99 -9.66 -21.99
CA THR A 112 -2.81 -10.24 -20.92
C THR A 112 -1.94 -10.82 -19.81
N ILE A 113 -0.90 -11.57 -20.14
CA ILE A 113 0.06 -12.11 -19.16
C ILE A 113 0.70 -10.98 -18.37
N LEU A 114 1.16 -9.92 -19.05
CA LEU A 114 1.77 -8.76 -18.38
C LEU A 114 0.79 -8.07 -17.43
N SER A 115 -0.45 -7.87 -17.87
CA SER A 115 -1.51 -7.23 -17.06
C SER A 115 -1.87 -8.06 -15.83
N VAL A 116 -1.97 -9.38 -15.97
CA VAL A 116 -2.19 -10.31 -14.85
C VAL A 116 -1.00 -10.26 -13.89
N PHE A 117 0.23 -10.18 -14.39
CA PHE A 117 1.42 -10.09 -13.56
C PHE A 117 1.42 -8.83 -12.71
N ILE A 118 1.08 -7.67 -13.30
CA ILE A 118 0.95 -6.40 -12.59
C ILE A 118 -0.16 -6.48 -11.52
N LEU A 119 -1.30 -7.11 -11.85
CA LEU A 119 -2.41 -7.27 -10.90
C LEU A 119 -2.03 -8.21 -9.74
N LEU A 120 -1.33 -9.31 -9.99
CA LEU A 120 -0.82 -10.20 -8.95
C LEU A 120 0.15 -9.48 -8.02
N PHE A 121 1.02 -8.65 -8.58
CA PHE A 121 1.93 -7.82 -7.77
C PHE A 121 1.14 -6.85 -6.88
N SER A 122 0.07 -6.24 -7.41
CA SER A 122 -0.83 -5.37 -6.63
C SER A 122 -1.50 -6.11 -5.47
N ILE A 123 -1.88 -7.39 -5.67
CA ILE A 123 -2.48 -8.23 -4.62
C ILE A 123 -1.44 -8.53 -3.52
N ILE A 124 -0.20 -8.85 -3.90
CA ILE A 124 0.88 -9.12 -2.93
C ILE A 124 1.15 -7.88 -2.08
N GLU A 125 1.24 -6.70 -2.69
CA GLU A 125 1.44 -5.44 -1.97
C GLU A 125 0.27 -5.11 -1.05
N TRP A 126 -0.95 -5.36 -1.51
CA TRP A 126 -2.14 -5.19 -0.68
C TRP A 126 -2.11 -6.10 0.56
N ILE A 127 -1.71 -7.37 0.42
CA ILE A 127 -1.58 -8.33 1.54
C ILE A 127 -0.49 -7.87 2.51
N ASN A 128 0.67 -7.44 2.02
CA ASN A 128 1.76 -6.94 2.84
C ASN A 128 1.30 -5.73 3.68
N GLY A 129 0.64 -4.77 3.07
CA GLY A 129 0.08 -3.62 3.78
C GLY A 129 -1.00 -4.00 4.80
N ALA A 130 -1.82 -5.04 4.54
CA ALA A 130 -2.83 -5.51 5.49
C ALA A 130 -2.21 -6.16 6.74
N ARG A 131 -1.17 -6.96 6.60
CA ARG A 131 -0.45 -7.59 7.73
C ARG A 131 0.14 -6.56 8.67
N ILE A 132 0.77 -5.53 8.13
CA ILE A 132 1.39 -4.48 8.92
C ILE A 132 0.34 -3.70 9.72
N LEU A 133 -0.81 -3.41 9.12
CA LEU A 133 -1.92 -2.75 9.80
C LEU A 133 -2.43 -3.56 11.00
N LEU A 134 -2.57 -4.89 10.86
CA LEU A 134 -2.99 -5.77 11.93
C LEU A 134 -2.01 -5.76 13.11
N ILE A 135 -0.71 -5.78 12.84
CA ILE A 135 0.33 -5.72 13.87
C ILE A 135 0.27 -4.38 14.62
N CYS A 136 0.09 -3.27 13.93
CA CYS A 136 -0.01 -1.95 14.55
C CYS A 136 -1.30 -1.78 15.37
N ALA A 137 -2.44 -2.31 14.90
CA ALA A 137 -3.70 -2.28 15.63
C ALA A 137 -3.63 -3.09 16.93
N SER A 138 -3.04 -4.28 16.89
CA SER A 138 -2.81 -5.13 18.07
C SER A 138 -1.91 -4.46 19.12
N GLN A 139 -0.89 -3.72 18.70
CA GLN A 139 -0.02 -2.99 19.64
C GLN A 139 -0.72 -1.79 20.30
N THR A 140 -1.66 -1.15 19.59
CA THR A 140 -2.43 -0.03 20.16
C THR A 140 -3.38 -0.53 21.24
N GLU A 141 -4.06 -1.64 21.00
CA GLU A 141 -4.97 -2.28 21.96
C GLU A 141 -4.24 -2.74 23.25
N ASN A 142 -3.04 -3.34 23.11
CA ASN A 142 -2.24 -3.72 24.26
C ASN A 142 -1.70 -2.51 25.07
N SER A 143 -1.40 -1.40 24.44
CA SER A 143 -0.99 -0.17 25.16
C SER A 143 -2.13 0.46 25.95
N ASP A 144 -3.35 0.39 25.43
CA ASP A 144 -4.55 0.92 26.12
C ASP A 144 -4.94 0.02 27.31
N ILE A 145 -4.83 -1.31 27.19
CA ILE A 145 -5.05 -2.25 28.30
C ILE A 145 -4.02 -2.04 29.41
N THR A 146 -2.75 -1.82 29.05
CA THR A 146 -1.68 -1.56 30.03
C THR A 146 -1.88 -0.23 30.75
N ALA A 147 -2.32 0.82 30.03
CA ALA A 147 -2.65 2.11 30.61
C ALA A 147 -3.85 2.03 31.55
N LEU A 148 -4.90 1.31 31.18
CA LEU A 148 -6.08 1.07 32.03
C LEU A 148 -5.72 0.27 33.27
N SER A 149 -4.87 -0.76 33.16
CA SER A 149 -4.43 -1.56 34.32
C SER A 149 -3.59 -0.72 35.30
N LEU A 150 -2.75 0.20 34.81
CA LEU A 150 -1.99 1.12 35.66
C LEU A 150 -2.89 2.14 36.39
N ILE A 151 -3.95 2.64 35.74
CA ILE A 151 -4.92 3.55 36.37
C ILE A 151 -5.67 2.81 37.50
N TYR A 152 -6.10 1.56 37.27
CA TYR A 152 -6.77 0.76 38.29
C TYR A 152 -5.87 0.41 39.49
N LEU A 153 -4.54 0.31 39.30
CA LEU A 153 -3.58 0.04 40.38
C LEU A 153 -3.20 1.29 41.19
N THR A 154 -3.40 2.49 40.65
CA THR A 154 -3.11 3.76 41.35
C THR A 154 -4.28 4.28 42.17
N ASP A 155 -5.50 3.72 42.01
CA ASP A 155 -6.71 4.08 42.77
C ASP A 155 -6.96 3.18 44.00
N GLN A 156 -6.02 2.31 44.37
CA GLN A 156 -6.03 1.52 45.61
C GLN A 156 -4.94 1.96 46.57
#